data_697f3719fe4184f8b2e0ae36ca72ff69
#
_entry.id   697f3719fe4184f8b2e0ae36ca72ff69
#
_cell.length_a   1.000
_cell.length_b   1.000
_cell.length_c   1.000
_cell.angle_alpha   90.00
_cell.angle_beta   90.00
_cell.angle_gamma   90.00
#
_symmetry.space_group_name_H-M   'P 1'
#
loop_
_entity.id
_entity.type
_entity.pdbx_description
1 polymer ?
#
loop_
_entity_poly.entity_id
_entity_poly.type
_entity_poly.pdbx_seq_one_letter_code
_entity_poly.pdbx_strand_id
1 'polypeptide(L)'
;MKLLDSPRSGRLGAYVYYSTPFGQCCRALTMPRDARSSAQARARASFAACSQAWGRSLTEAQRQRWVAAAQTVPSRPSVGQYGPLSGQQFYVRINSVLDCIGQPPVTEPPAPVVFSPNLVTGLEIVQDPEAGLRLRLNVGVATEDIMVFGQAPCSPGRMKHRRVYYLGLLSPSQNGQSDITELYTARFGQPSPGQKVFIVTSQTRNGWKGPNW
;
A
#
# COMPACT_ATOMS: atom_id res chain seq x y z
N MET A 1 -13.49 -17.11 -22.28
CA MET A 1 -13.85 -18.38 -22.96
C MET A 1 -13.27 -19.52 -22.13
N LYS A 2 -14.06 -20.53 -21.81
CA LYS A 2 -13.60 -21.77 -21.17
C LYS A 2 -13.02 -22.71 -22.23
N LEU A 3 -12.00 -23.46 -21.85
CA LEU A 3 -11.33 -24.42 -22.73
C LEU A 3 -11.49 -25.83 -22.16
N LEU A 4 -11.81 -26.78 -23.01
CA LEU A 4 -11.89 -28.20 -22.72
C LEU A 4 -10.64 -28.94 -23.27
N ASP A 5 -9.49 -28.34 -23.14
CA ASP A 5 -8.20 -28.86 -23.62
C ASP A 5 -7.24 -29.09 -22.43
N SER A 6 -6.09 -29.70 -22.71
CA SER A 6 -5.06 -29.92 -21.70
C SER A 6 -4.71 -28.66 -20.95
N PRO A 7 -4.52 -28.71 -19.62
CA PRO A 7 -4.20 -27.53 -18.82
C PRO A 7 -2.98 -26.78 -19.38
N ARG A 8 -3.17 -25.52 -19.69
CA ARG A 8 -2.12 -24.62 -20.19
C ARG A 8 -2.02 -23.41 -19.26
N SER A 9 -0.84 -22.87 -19.11
CA SER A 9 -0.62 -21.65 -18.34
C SER A 9 0.41 -20.77 -19.02
N GLY A 10 0.26 -19.46 -18.87
CA GLY A 10 1.17 -18.49 -19.45
C GLY A 10 0.74 -18.00 -20.86
N ARG A 11 1.69 -17.38 -21.56
CA ARG A 11 1.48 -16.80 -22.87
C ARG A 11 1.78 -17.79 -23.99
N LEU A 12 0.85 -17.93 -24.93
CA LEU A 12 1.05 -18.68 -26.15
C LEU A 12 0.51 -17.85 -27.33
N GLY A 13 1.42 -17.33 -28.14
CA GLY A 13 1.07 -16.45 -29.27
C GLY A 13 0.32 -15.20 -28.82
N ALA A 14 -0.86 -14.99 -29.38
CA ALA A 14 -1.75 -13.87 -29.10
C ALA A 14 -2.65 -14.09 -27.86
N TYR A 15 -2.49 -15.19 -27.12
CA TYR A 15 -3.35 -15.54 -26.00
C TYR A 15 -2.59 -15.73 -24.72
N VAL A 16 -3.29 -15.46 -23.60
CA VAL A 16 -2.84 -15.77 -22.25
C VAL A 16 -3.79 -16.77 -21.64
N TYR A 17 -3.25 -17.91 -21.20
CA TYR A 17 -3.96 -19.00 -20.52
C TYR A 17 -3.79 -18.90 -19.02
N TYR A 18 -4.87 -19.07 -18.27
CA TYR A 18 -4.87 -19.01 -16.81
C TYR A 18 -5.97 -19.91 -16.24
N SER A 19 -5.74 -20.43 -15.04
CA SER A 19 -6.69 -21.25 -14.34
C SER A 19 -7.55 -20.41 -13.39
N THR A 20 -8.83 -20.75 -13.31
CA THR A 20 -9.77 -20.19 -12.34
C THR A 20 -10.40 -21.32 -11.54
N PRO A 21 -11.06 -21.05 -10.40
CA PRO A 21 -11.83 -22.07 -9.67
C PRO A 21 -12.91 -22.76 -10.53
N PHE A 22 -13.33 -22.15 -11.63
CA PHE A 22 -14.36 -22.65 -12.55
C PHE A 22 -13.76 -23.31 -13.82
N GLY A 23 -12.46 -23.54 -13.84
CA GLY A 23 -11.76 -24.19 -14.96
C GLY A 23 -10.77 -23.27 -15.67
N GLN A 24 -10.20 -23.81 -16.74
CA GLN A 24 -9.22 -23.10 -17.54
C GLN A 24 -9.87 -22.06 -18.43
N CYS A 25 -9.25 -20.90 -18.51
CA CYS A 25 -9.67 -19.78 -19.32
C CYS A 25 -8.53 -19.30 -20.23
N CYS A 26 -8.88 -18.68 -21.35
CA CYS A 26 -7.94 -17.89 -22.12
C CYS A 26 -8.52 -16.50 -22.41
N ARG A 27 -7.64 -15.54 -22.60
CA ARG A 27 -7.96 -14.19 -23.07
C ARG A 27 -6.96 -13.75 -24.11
N ALA A 28 -7.35 -12.84 -24.98
CA ALA A 28 -6.41 -12.19 -25.87
C ALA A 28 -5.30 -11.47 -25.06
N LEU A 29 -4.09 -11.55 -25.55
CA LEU A 29 -2.96 -10.80 -24.99
C LEU A 29 -3.18 -9.31 -25.28
N THR A 30 -3.49 -8.57 -24.22
CA THR A 30 -3.56 -7.11 -24.31
C THR A 30 -2.32 -6.55 -23.65
N MET A 31 -1.51 -5.81 -24.41
CA MET A 31 -0.38 -5.09 -23.83
C MET A 31 -0.90 -3.89 -23.05
N PRO A 32 -0.66 -3.82 -21.73
CA PRO A 32 -1.07 -2.66 -20.96
C PRO A 32 -0.41 -1.40 -21.50
N ARG A 33 -1.22 -0.36 -21.72
CA ARG A 33 -0.67 0.95 -22.09
C ARG A 33 0.01 1.54 -20.87
N ASP A 34 1.32 1.83 -20.99
CA ASP A 34 2.04 2.53 -19.93
C ASP A 34 1.61 4.02 -19.96
N ALA A 35 0.91 4.43 -18.91
CA ALA A 35 0.45 5.80 -18.77
C ALA A 35 1.60 6.78 -18.46
N ARG A 36 2.80 6.29 -18.14
CA ARG A 36 4.01 7.07 -17.80
C ARG A 36 3.75 8.20 -16.80
N SER A 37 2.83 7.99 -15.87
CA SER A 37 2.51 8.99 -14.86
C SER A 37 3.69 9.17 -13.89
N SER A 38 3.83 10.39 -13.34
CA SER A 38 4.87 10.69 -12.34
C SER A 38 4.79 9.77 -11.11
N ALA A 39 3.57 9.40 -10.70
CA ALA A 39 3.37 8.47 -9.59
C ALA A 39 3.88 7.05 -9.91
N GLN A 40 3.68 6.56 -11.16
CA GLN A 40 4.24 5.28 -11.59
C GLN A 40 5.76 5.34 -11.68
N ALA A 41 6.31 6.43 -12.20
CA ALA A 41 7.76 6.63 -12.28
C ALA A 41 8.39 6.62 -10.88
N ARG A 42 7.79 7.33 -9.91
CA ARG A 42 8.24 7.34 -8.51
C ARG A 42 8.20 5.95 -7.88
N ALA A 43 7.10 5.23 -8.01
CA ALA A 43 6.97 3.88 -7.47
C ALA A 43 7.99 2.90 -8.06
N ARG A 44 8.25 2.98 -9.38
CA ARG A 44 9.27 2.17 -10.05
C ARG A 44 10.68 2.56 -9.59
N ALA A 45 10.97 3.85 -9.44
CA ALA A 45 12.27 4.33 -8.96
C ALA A 45 12.55 3.87 -7.51
N SER A 46 11.59 4.00 -6.61
CA SER A 46 11.68 3.50 -5.23
C SER A 46 11.95 2.01 -5.19
N PHE A 47 11.16 1.22 -5.91
CA PHE A 47 11.36 -0.24 -5.99
C PHE A 47 12.74 -0.59 -6.57
N ALA A 48 13.15 0.08 -7.65
CA ALA A 48 14.44 -0.17 -8.28
C ALA A 48 15.60 0.19 -7.35
N ALA A 49 15.52 1.32 -6.64
CA ALA A 49 16.53 1.74 -5.66
C ALA A 49 16.69 0.70 -4.54
N CYS A 50 15.59 0.27 -3.92
CA CYS A 50 15.61 -0.78 -2.90
C CYS A 50 16.16 -2.11 -3.44
N SER A 51 15.73 -2.51 -4.64
CA SER A 51 16.18 -3.78 -5.25
C SER A 51 17.66 -3.76 -5.62
N GLN A 52 18.19 -2.62 -6.09
CA GLN A 52 19.61 -2.44 -6.37
C GLN A 52 20.46 -2.38 -5.09
N ALA A 53 19.95 -1.74 -4.04
CA ALA A 53 20.64 -1.66 -2.76
C ALA A 53 20.87 -3.05 -2.13
N TRP A 54 19.97 -3.99 -2.32
CA TRP A 54 20.15 -5.38 -1.90
C TRP A 54 21.46 -6.00 -2.41
N GLY A 55 21.80 -5.79 -3.68
CA GLY A 55 23.00 -6.36 -4.29
C GLY A 55 24.25 -5.52 -4.09
N ARG A 56 24.12 -4.18 -3.98
CA ARG A 56 25.25 -3.25 -4.00
C ARG A 56 25.67 -2.77 -2.62
N SER A 57 24.72 -2.58 -1.71
CA SER A 57 24.97 -1.91 -0.43
C SER A 57 25.02 -2.86 0.76
N LEU A 58 24.42 -4.06 0.66
CA LEU A 58 24.43 -5.04 1.72
C LEU A 58 25.60 -6.01 1.63
N THR A 59 26.23 -6.28 2.76
CA THR A 59 27.21 -7.38 2.91
C THR A 59 26.49 -8.72 2.84
N GLU A 60 27.24 -9.79 2.58
CA GLU A 60 26.67 -11.15 2.56
C GLU A 60 26.08 -11.52 3.93
N ALA A 61 26.74 -11.17 5.02
CA ALA A 61 26.26 -11.41 6.38
C ALA A 61 24.92 -10.70 6.64
N GLN A 62 24.73 -9.48 6.11
CA GLN A 62 23.46 -8.75 6.20
C GLN A 62 22.37 -9.46 5.39
N ARG A 63 22.66 -9.86 4.16
CA ARG A 63 21.72 -10.62 3.31
C ARG A 63 21.23 -11.89 4.00
N GLN A 64 22.15 -12.64 4.63
CA GLN A 64 21.80 -13.86 5.37
C GLN A 64 20.88 -13.58 6.57
N ARG A 65 21.10 -12.48 7.30
CA ARG A 65 20.18 -12.05 8.37
C ARG A 65 18.77 -11.74 7.84
N TRP A 66 18.68 -11.07 6.70
CA TRP A 66 17.39 -10.82 6.03
C TRP A 66 16.73 -12.11 5.56
N VAL A 67 17.49 -13.06 5.02
CA VAL A 67 16.97 -14.39 4.62
C VAL A 67 16.40 -15.12 5.83
N ALA A 68 17.14 -15.15 6.94
CA ALA A 68 16.69 -15.79 8.17
C ALA A 68 15.42 -15.12 8.73
N ALA A 69 15.38 -13.79 8.79
CA ALA A 69 14.22 -13.06 9.28
C ALA A 69 12.99 -13.23 8.36
N ALA A 70 13.18 -13.36 7.05
CA ALA A 70 12.10 -13.54 6.10
C ALA A 70 11.33 -14.86 6.27
N GLN A 71 11.94 -15.88 6.87
CA GLN A 71 11.29 -17.20 7.08
C GLN A 71 10.01 -17.11 7.92
N THR A 72 9.92 -16.11 8.76
CA THR A 72 8.73 -15.87 9.62
C THR A 72 7.68 -14.99 8.96
N VAL A 73 7.96 -14.45 7.77
CA VAL A 73 7.08 -13.49 7.08
C VAL A 73 6.38 -14.17 5.90
N PRO A 74 5.07 -14.46 6.02
CA PRO A 74 4.34 -15.13 4.95
C PRO A 74 4.16 -14.21 3.73
N SER A 75 4.30 -14.78 2.54
CA SER A 75 3.85 -14.16 1.31
C SER A 75 2.32 -14.19 1.23
N ARG A 76 1.74 -13.26 0.48
CA ARG A 76 0.29 -13.24 0.19
C ARG A 76 0.07 -13.21 -1.33
N PRO A 77 0.38 -14.30 -2.04
CA PRO A 77 0.22 -14.34 -3.48
C PRO A 77 -1.27 -14.40 -3.84
N SER A 78 -1.63 -13.76 -4.95
CA SER A 78 -3.00 -13.79 -5.48
C SER A 78 -3.39 -15.13 -6.11
N VAL A 79 -2.44 -16.05 -6.28
CA VAL A 79 -2.60 -17.29 -7.06
C VAL A 79 -2.42 -18.56 -6.20
N GLY A 80 -2.52 -18.45 -4.89
CA GLY A 80 -2.63 -19.60 -4.00
C GLY A 80 -1.32 -20.32 -3.61
N GLN A 81 -0.17 -19.85 -4.01
CA GLN A 81 1.11 -20.37 -3.52
C GLN A 81 1.52 -19.62 -2.26
N TYR A 82 1.49 -20.30 -1.12
CA TYR A 82 1.89 -19.75 0.17
C TYR A 82 3.28 -20.22 0.55
N GLY A 83 4.06 -19.32 1.15
CA GLY A 83 5.40 -19.61 1.64
C GLY A 83 6.01 -18.37 2.28
N PRO A 84 7.19 -18.46 2.88
CA PRO A 84 7.90 -17.30 3.39
C PRO A 84 8.35 -16.39 2.23
N LEU A 85 8.55 -15.13 2.53
CA LEU A 85 9.20 -14.20 1.60
C LEU A 85 10.67 -14.61 1.41
N SER A 86 11.25 -14.29 0.25
CA SER A 86 12.69 -14.26 0.12
C SER A 86 13.30 -13.10 0.91
N GLY A 87 14.57 -13.20 1.32
CA GLY A 87 15.26 -12.12 2.03
C GLY A 87 15.20 -10.79 1.28
N GLN A 88 15.40 -10.82 -0.05
CA GLN A 88 15.30 -9.63 -0.91
C GLN A 88 13.88 -9.05 -0.93
N GLN A 89 12.85 -9.88 -1.04
CA GLN A 89 11.46 -9.43 -1.02
C GLN A 89 11.12 -8.76 0.32
N PHE A 90 11.60 -9.33 1.42
CA PHE A 90 11.39 -8.75 2.74
C PHE A 90 12.14 -7.43 2.89
N TYR A 91 13.40 -7.35 2.47
CA TYR A 91 14.19 -6.12 2.44
C TYR A 91 13.49 -5.00 1.66
N VAL A 92 13.06 -5.30 0.43
CA VAL A 92 12.35 -4.34 -0.42
C VAL A 92 11.02 -3.91 0.21
N ARG A 93 10.27 -4.83 0.82
CA ARG A 93 9.02 -4.52 1.51
C ARG A 93 9.21 -3.49 2.62
N ILE A 94 10.20 -3.69 3.49
CA ILE A 94 10.47 -2.78 4.62
C ILE A 94 10.97 -1.42 4.11
N ASN A 95 11.98 -1.42 3.25
CA ASN A 95 12.59 -0.18 2.79
C ASN A 95 11.69 0.64 1.85
N SER A 96 10.78 0.01 1.12
CA SER A 96 9.77 0.75 0.34
C SER A 96 8.76 1.49 1.23
N VAL A 97 8.44 0.95 2.42
CA VAL A 97 7.59 1.68 3.39
C VAL A 97 8.37 2.84 3.99
N LEU A 98 9.63 2.64 4.37
CA LEU A 98 10.49 3.70 4.90
C LEU A 98 10.65 4.83 3.88
N ASP A 99 10.95 4.52 2.61
CA ASP A 99 11.02 5.50 1.53
C ASP A 99 9.69 6.27 1.35
N CYS A 100 8.56 5.58 1.42
CA CYS A 100 7.24 6.20 1.32
C CYS A 100 6.98 7.24 2.41
N ILE A 101 7.47 7.01 3.63
CA ILE A 101 7.33 7.93 4.78
C ILE A 101 8.51 8.88 4.94
N GLY A 102 9.47 8.88 4.00
CA GLY A 102 10.63 9.78 4.01
C GLY A 102 11.70 9.43 5.04
N GLN A 103 11.73 8.18 5.51
CA GLN A 103 12.77 7.69 6.42
C GLN A 103 13.92 7.01 5.67
N PRO A 104 15.16 7.06 6.21
CA PRO A 104 16.30 6.41 5.60
C PRO A 104 16.14 4.90 5.55
N PRO A 105 16.73 4.22 4.55
CA PRO A 105 16.69 2.77 4.44
C PRO A 105 17.50 2.11 5.57
N VAL A 106 17.06 0.94 6.00
CA VAL A 106 17.74 0.12 7.01
C VAL A 106 18.49 -1.04 6.35
N THR A 107 19.66 -1.35 6.89
CA THR A 107 20.53 -2.44 6.41
C THR A 107 20.30 -3.75 7.18
N GLU A 108 19.71 -3.66 8.37
CA GLU A 108 19.40 -4.80 9.23
C GLU A 108 17.89 -5.04 9.28
N PRO A 109 17.43 -6.31 9.35
CA PRO A 109 16.01 -6.61 9.46
C PRO A 109 15.45 -6.10 10.79
N PRO A 110 14.40 -5.27 10.78
CA PRO A 110 13.77 -4.80 12.01
C PRO A 110 13.03 -5.94 12.71
N ALA A 111 13.00 -5.89 14.04
CA ALA A 111 12.21 -6.83 14.83
C ALA A 111 10.73 -6.80 14.41
N PRO A 112 10.02 -7.94 14.48
CA PRO A 112 8.59 -7.99 14.20
C PRO A 112 7.81 -7.04 15.12
N VAL A 113 6.83 -6.34 14.54
CA VAL A 113 5.97 -5.40 15.26
C VAL A 113 4.55 -5.96 15.33
N VAL A 114 4.00 -5.98 16.53
CA VAL A 114 2.57 -6.24 16.76
C VAL A 114 1.88 -4.91 16.86
N PHE A 115 0.97 -4.63 15.93
CA PHE A 115 0.21 -3.38 15.91
C PHE A 115 -1.04 -3.51 16.78
N SER A 116 -1.37 -2.45 17.49
CA SER A 116 -2.65 -2.30 18.18
C SER A 116 -3.81 -2.36 17.19
N PRO A 117 -5.03 -2.67 17.63
CA PRO A 117 -6.22 -2.46 16.81
C PRO A 117 -6.26 -1.03 16.29
N ASN A 118 -6.88 -0.83 15.11
CA ASN A 118 -7.00 0.50 14.53
C ASN A 118 -7.70 1.46 15.48
N LEU A 119 -7.06 2.58 15.72
CA LEU A 119 -7.50 3.61 16.66
C LEU A 119 -8.25 4.75 15.95
N VAL A 120 -8.38 4.70 14.62
CA VAL A 120 -9.16 5.67 13.85
C VAL A 120 -10.62 5.22 13.84
N THR A 121 -11.46 5.96 14.55
CA THR A 121 -12.87 5.60 14.78
C THR A 121 -13.81 6.27 13.78
N GLY A 122 -13.39 7.34 13.12
CA GLY A 122 -14.23 8.03 12.16
C GLY A 122 -13.53 9.13 11.38
N LEU A 123 -14.19 9.57 10.31
CA LEU A 123 -13.85 10.73 9.52
C LEU A 123 -15.02 11.71 9.61
N GLU A 124 -14.73 12.93 10.02
CA GLU A 124 -15.69 14.03 10.03
C GLU A 124 -15.33 15.05 8.96
N ILE A 125 -16.34 15.54 8.27
CA ILE A 125 -16.22 16.66 7.34
C ILE A 125 -17.02 17.81 7.90
N VAL A 126 -16.32 18.86 8.31
CA VAL A 126 -16.91 20.02 8.98
C VAL A 126 -16.73 21.24 8.09
N GLN A 127 -17.79 22.03 7.96
CA GLN A 127 -17.72 23.35 7.34
C GLN A 127 -17.30 24.36 8.41
N ASP A 128 -16.09 24.83 8.33
CA ASP A 128 -15.58 25.91 9.19
C ASP A 128 -15.94 27.25 8.54
N PRO A 129 -16.57 28.18 9.26
CA PRO A 129 -16.99 29.47 8.70
C PRO A 129 -15.83 30.32 8.16
N GLU A 130 -14.65 30.23 8.76
CA GLU A 130 -13.48 31.03 8.38
C GLU A 130 -12.52 30.29 7.46
N ALA A 131 -12.31 28.99 7.71
CA ALA A 131 -11.30 28.17 7.02
C ALA A 131 -11.88 27.26 5.93
N GLY A 132 -13.19 27.27 5.70
CA GLY A 132 -13.84 26.42 4.70
C GLY A 132 -14.01 24.98 5.16
N LEU A 133 -13.95 24.04 4.22
CA LEU A 133 -14.18 22.63 4.50
C LEU A 133 -12.94 21.98 5.15
N ARG A 134 -13.15 21.33 6.30
CA ARG A 134 -12.11 20.58 7.03
C ARG A 134 -12.45 19.11 7.12
N LEU A 135 -11.41 18.29 6.93
CA LEU A 135 -11.44 16.82 7.10
C LEU A 135 -10.69 16.47 8.38
N ARG A 136 -11.39 15.91 9.35
CA ARG A 136 -10.83 15.53 10.65
C ARG A 136 -10.98 14.04 10.88
N LEU A 137 -9.88 13.38 11.23
CA LEU A 137 -9.89 11.98 11.66
C LEU A 137 -10.02 11.94 13.19
N ASN A 138 -10.97 11.17 13.68
CA ASN A 138 -11.09 10.87 15.10
C ASN A 138 -10.11 9.74 15.43
N VAL A 139 -9.02 10.09 16.11
CA VAL A 139 -7.90 9.18 16.43
C VAL A 139 -7.88 8.98 17.94
N GLY A 140 -7.88 7.72 18.38
CA GLY A 140 -7.62 7.36 19.76
C GLY A 140 -6.14 7.50 20.12
N VAL A 141 -5.77 7.01 21.32
CA VAL A 141 -4.37 7.00 21.74
C VAL A 141 -3.56 6.10 20.79
N ALA A 142 -2.70 6.71 20.00
CA ALA A 142 -1.83 6.02 19.05
C ALA A 142 -0.39 6.10 19.55
N THR A 143 0.28 4.94 19.63
CA THR A 143 1.70 4.83 19.98
C THR A 143 2.58 4.82 18.74
N GLU A 144 1.99 4.53 17.58
CA GLU A 144 2.67 4.36 16.29
C GLU A 144 2.25 5.44 15.31
N ASP A 145 3.12 5.75 14.36
CA ASP A 145 2.78 6.61 13.24
C ASP A 145 1.64 6.01 12.40
N ILE A 146 0.77 6.85 11.88
CA ILE A 146 -0.37 6.46 11.05
C ILE A 146 -0.17 6.97 9.62
N MET A 147 -0.01 6.05 8.69
CA MET A 147 -0.04 6.35 7.25
C MET A 147 -1.48 6.62 6.82
N VAL A 148 -1.71 7.75 6.18
CA VAL A 148 -3.02 8.14 5.64
C VAL A 148 -3.04 7.95 4.13
N PHE A 149 -4.05 7.26 3.65
CA PHE A 149 -4.32 7.06 2.23
C PHE A 149 -5.71 7.57 1.88
N GLY A 150 -5.88 8.10 0.69
CA GLY A 150 -7.18 8.57 0.21
C GLY A 150 -7.37 8.34 -1.27
N GLN A 151 -8.61 8.50 -1.72
CA GLN A 151 -8.95 8.58 -3.14
C GLN A 151 -9.64 9.89 -3.46
N ALA A 152 -9.64 10.27 -4.74
CA ALA A 152 -10.39 11.44 -5.20
C ALA A 152 -11.87 11.36 -4.79
N PRO A 153 -12.52 12.49 -4.53
CA PRO A 153 -13.93 12.53 -4.20
C PRO A 153 -14.76 11.80 -5.26
N CYS A 154 -15.80 11.13 -4.84
CA CYS A 154 -16.62 10.32 -5.74
C CYS A 154 -18.11 10.49 -5.48
N SER A 155 -18.93 9.93 -6.37
CA SER A 155 -20.39 10.01 -6.28
C SER A 155 -20.92 9.42 -4.97
N PRO A 156 -22.05 9.94 -4.44
CA PRO A 156 -22.63 9.52 -3.16
C PRO A 156 -23.06 8.04 -3.16
N GLY A 157 -23.40 7.47 -4.31
CA GLY A 157 -23.80 6.06 -4.44
C GLY A 157 -22.66 5.05 -4.29
N ARG A 158 -21.40 5.48 -4.24
CA ARG A 158 -20.27 4.57 -4.10
C ARG A 158 -20.18 4.03 -2.66
N MET A 159 -20.11 2.70 -2.54
CA MET A 159 -20.07 2.01 -1.24
C MET A 159 -18.66 1.61 -0.79
N LYS A 160 -17.70 1.49 -1.73
CA LYS A 160 -16.32 1.06 -1.43
C LYS A 160 -15.31 1.91 -2.19
N HIS A 161 -14.16 2.14 -1.57
CA HIS A 161 -13.01 2.72 -2.28
C HIS A 161 -12.52 1.78 -3.39
N ARG A 162 -11.87 2.33 -4.41
CA ARG A 162 -11.23 1.53 -5.47
C ARG A 162 -9.70 1.54 -5.33
N ARG A 163 -9.12 2.70 -5.55
CA ARG A 163 -7.68 2.89 -5.48
C ARG A 163 -7.40 4.06 -4.56
N VAL A 164 -6.68 3.79 -3.50
CA VAL A 164 -6.22 4.81 -2.57
C VAL A 164 -4.75 5.13 -2.82
N TYR A 165 -4.38 6.37 -2.54
CA TYR A 165 -3.02 6.89 -2.70
C TYR A 165 -2.53 7.39 -1.35
N TYR A 166 -1.25 7.22 -1.10
CA TYR A 166 -0.62 7.77 0.09
C TYR A 166 -0.70 9.30 0.09
N LEU A 167 -1.18 9.86 1.19
CA LEU A 167 -1.34 11.31 1.38
C LEU A 167 -0.27 11.87 2.30
N GLY A 168 0.03 11.18 3.38
CA GLY A 168 0.98 11.62 4.38
C GLY A 168 1.00 10.74 5.62
N LEU A 169 1.79 11.17 6.59
CA LEU A 169 1.99 10.52 7.87
C LEU A 169 1.40 11.41 8.97
N LEU A 170 0.69 10.81 9.91
CA LEU A 170 0.32 11.42 11.18
C LEU A 170 1.20 10.84 12.27
N SER A 171 1.80 11.71 13.07
CA SER A 171 2.57 11.32 14.23
C SER A 171 1.69 10.70 15.32
N PRO A 172 2.28 9.95 16.28
CA PRO A 172 1.55 9.42 17.42
C PRO A 172 0.74 10.51 18.15
N SER A 173 -0.48 10.17 18.52
CA SER A 173 -1.42 11.10 19.15
C SER A 173 -1.82 10.61 20.55
N GLN A 174 -1.99 11.57 21.47
CA GLN A 174 -2.46 11.31 22.84
C GLN A 174 -3.97 11.08 22.93
N ASN A 175 -4.68 11.27 21.89
CA ASN A 175 -6.13 11.16 21.68
C ASN A 175 -6.69 12.47 21.08
N GLY A 176 -7.65 12.36 20.24
CA GLY A 176 -8.34 13.52 19.70
C GLY A 176 -8.62 13.47 18.21
N GLN A 177 -8.70 14.65 17.63
CA GLN A 177 -8.93 14.85 16.21
C GLN A 177 -7.63 15.27 15.53
N SER A 178 -7.31 14.64 14.40
CA SER A 178 -6.21 15.02 13.53
C SER A 178 -6.78 15.62 12.24
N ASP A 179 -6.39 16.86 11.94
CA ASP A 179 -6.78 17.52 10.69
C ASP A 179 -5.93 16.98 9.53
N ILE A 180 -6.59 16.43 8.53
CA ILE A 180 -5.96 15.91 7.31
C ILE A 180 -6.33 16.72 6.07
N THR A 181 -6.90 17.89 6.26
CA THR A 181 -7.42 18.74 5.16
C THR A 181 -6.34 19.04 4.15
N GLU A 182 -5.18 19.52 4.59
CA GLU A 182 -4.06 19.84 3.71
C GLU A 182 -3.54 18.62 2.97
N LEU A 183 -3.36 17.49 3.68
CA LEU A 183 -2.89 16.24 3.08
C LEU A 183 -3.83 15.76 1.96
N TYR A 184 -5.13 15.93 2.16
CA TYR A 184 -6.13 15.52 1.18
C TYR A 184 -6.23 16.50 0.01
N THR A 185 -6.38 17.79 0.33
CA THR A 185 -6.65 18.84 -0.68
C THR A 185 -5.45 19.12 -1.57
N ALA A 186 -4.23 18.98 -1.07
CA ALA A 186 -3.01 19.08 -1.86
C ALA A 186 -2.97 18.08 -3.03
N ARG A 187 -3.63 16.93 -2.88
CA ARG A 187 -3.63 15.89 -3.91
C ARG A 187 -4.89 15.87 -4.76
N PHE A 188 -6.05 16.09 -4.17
CA PHE A 188 -7.34 15.86 -4.82
C PHE A 188 -8.20 17.11 -4.95
N GLY A 189 -7.78 18.23 -4.35
CA GLY A 189 -8.62 19.41 -4.22
C GLY A 189 -9.70 19.24 -3.15
N GLN A 190 -10.51 20.27 -2.99
CA GLN A 190 -11.64 20.23 -2.04
C GLN A 190 -12.78 19.38 -2.59
N PRO A 191 -13.37 18.48 -1.79
CA PRO A 191 -14.56 17.77 -2.19
C PRO A 191 -15.75 18.73 -2.27
N SER A 192 -16.61 18.54 -3.27
CA SER A 192 -17.86 19.32 -3.40
C SER A 192 -18.96 18.73 -2.51
N PRO A 193 -19.95 19.54 -2.12
CA PRO A 193 -21.12 19.06 -1.38
C PRO A 193 -21.77 17.85 -2.06
N GLY A 194 -22.15 16.86 -1.28
CA GLY A 194 -22.76 15.61 -1.77
C GLY A 194 -21.76 14.55 -2.28
N GLN A 195 -20.47 14.85 -2.38
CA GLN A 195 -19.47 13.85 -2.72
C GLN A 195 -19.04 13.02 -1.49
N LYS A 196 -18.66 11.75 -1.72
CA LYS A 196 -18.07 10.89 -0.70
C LYS A 196 -16.55 10.95 -0.75
N VAL A 197 -15.95 10.98 0.43
CA VAL A 197 -14.51 10.85 0.65
C VAL A 197 -14.23 9.50 1.29
N PHE A 198 -13.21 8.79 0.80
CA PHE A 198 -12.72 7.56 1.42
C PHE A 198 -11.29 7.77 1.88
N ILE A 199 -11.07 7.51 3.15
CA ILE A 199 -9.75 7.50 3.79
C ILE A 199 -9.48 6.09 4.28
N VAL A 200 -8.27 5.63 4.08
CA VAL A 200 -7.76 4.37 4.59
C VAL A 200 -6.53 4.68 5.41
N THR A 201 -6.43 4.11 6.59
CA THR A 201 -5.31 4.32 7.50
C THR A 201 -4.58 3.01 7.77
N SER A 202 -3.31 3.08 8.10
CA SER A 202 -2.51 1.95 8.51
C SER A 202 -1.39 2.41 9.43
N GLN A 203 -1.21 1.76 10.56
CA GLN A 203 -0.09 2.03 11.44
C GLN A 203 1.23 1.62 10.79
N THR A 204 2.32 2.32 11.13
CA THR A 204 3.66 1.97 10.66
C THR A 204 4.69 2.17 11.77
N ARG A 205 5.65 1.26 11.84
CA ARG A 205 6.82 1.35 12.73
C ARG A 205 7.98 0.57 12.12
N ASN A 206 9.14 1.21 12.03
CA ASN A 206 10.37 0.59 11.53
C ASN A 206 10.18 -0.09 10.15
N GLY A 207 9.39 0.50 9.24
CA GLY A 207 9.11 -0.07 7.93
C GLY A 207 8.07 -1.20 7.91
N TRP A 208 7.63 -1.69 9.07
CA TRP A 208 6.46 -2.56 9.13
C TRP A 208 5.18 -1.74 8.89
N LYS A 209 4.25 -2.36 8.22
CA LYS A 209 2.92 -1.79 7.96
C LYS A 209 1.86 -2.71 8.53
N GLY A 210 1.01 -2.15 9.38
CA GLY A 210 -0.15 -2.82 9.95
C GLY A 210 -1.27 -3.06 8.93
N PRO A 211 -2.36 -3.69 9.36
CA PRO A 211 -3.55 -3.84 8.54
C PRO A 211 -4.09 -2.47 8.10
N ASN A 212 -4.80 -2.46 6.96
CA ASN A 212 -5.53 -1.28 6.49
C ASN A 212 -6.93 -1.26 7.13
N TRP A 213 -7.37 -0.06 7.47
CA TRP A 213 -8.68 0.21 8.06
C TRP A 213 -9.39 1.31 7.27
#